data_bcaaa984d6b7d9ca2365263a0dbf2419
#
_entry.id   bcaaa984d6b7d9ca2365263a0dbf2419
#
_cell.length_a   1.000
_cell.length_b   1.000
_cell.length_c   1.000
_cell.angle_alpha   90.00
_cell.angle_beta   90.00
_cell.angle_gamma   90.00
#
_symmetry.space_group_name_H-M   'P 1'
#
loop_
_entity.id
_entity.type
_entity.pdbx_description
1 polymer ?
#
loop_
_entity_poly.entity_id
_entity_poly.type
_entity_poly.pdbx_seq_one_letter_code
_entity_poly.pdbx_strand_id
1 'polypeptide(L)'
;EKVMGYEGPMGSLPYLSMGDWLDVDIPIHFVGFGPKSLRFAGAHFDGVHLHTFITDEGLRRAKGLIQEGAEAAGRDPDSVKIYSVQATVLDPDREDYLRKLVARMATYMQAPGYAEMLIALNGWDAKILEEFRNNAMISSMPGGIDSVASLDQLEKISALIPDEWLTAACGTAADCAQAWKQQLANGADGVVIHGSTPTEFAPAVEAYRNLE
;
A
#
# COMPACT_ATOMS: atom_id res chain seq x y z
N GLU A 1 36.28 14.87 -7.02
CA GLU A 1 34.88 15.04 -6.58
C GLU A 1 34.34 16.39 -6.99
N LYS A 2 33.15 16.44 -7.56
CA LYS A 2 32.45 17.70 -7.76
C LYS A 2 31.64 18.00 -6.51
N VAL A 3 32.00 19.03 -5.79
CA VAL A 3 31.10 19.67 -4.84
C VAL A 3 29.96 20.26 -5.63
N MET A 4 28.76 19.68 -5.52
CA MET A 4 27.57 20.17 -6.22
C MET A 4 26.72 20.94 -5.20
N GLY A 5 26.41 22.20 -5.51
CA GLY A 5 25.36 22.92 -4.80
C GLY A 5 23.97 22.46 -5.27
N TYR A 6 22.99 22.63 -4.42
CA TYR A 6 21.57 22.47 -4.75
C TYR A 6 20.86 23.82 -4.55
N GLU A 7 20.05 24.18 -5.54
CA GLU A 7 19.14 25.32 -5.46
C GLU A 7 17.78 24.89 -6.00
N GLY A 8 16.74 24.96 -5.17
CA GLY A 8 15.42 24.47 -5.53
C GLY A 8 14.36 24.73 -4.46
N PRO A 9 13.15 24.12 -4.58
CA PRO A 9 12.03 24.35 -3.66
C PRO A 9 12.33 24.08 -2.18
N MET A 10 13.34 23.24 -1.89
CA MET A 10 13.77 22.93 -0.52
C MET A 10 14.80 23.92 0.03
N GLY A 11 15.14 24.95 -0.71
CA GLY A 11 16.13 25.96 -0.33
C GLY A 11 17.42 25.88 -1.14
N SER A 12 18.45 26.58 -0.65
CA SER A 12 19.78 26.60 -1.26
C SER A 12 20.78 25.91 -0.34
N LEU A 13 21.47 24.93 -0.89
CA LEU A 13 22.56 24.21 -0.23
C LEU A 13 23.83 24.41 -1.07
N PRO A 14 24.70 25.42 -0.73
CA PRO A 14 25.86 25.74 -1.55
C PRO A 14 26.90 24.62 -1.59
N TYR A 15 26.89 23.74 -0.60
CA TYR A 15 27.76 22.57 -0.54
C TYR A 15 26.92 21.33 -0.27
N LEU A 16 26.89 20.41 -1.25
CA LEU A 16 26.29 19.09 -1.11
C LEU A 16 27.34 18.08 -1.57
N SER A 17 28.00 17.41 -0.64
CA SER A 17 28.99 16.37 -0.93
C SER A 17 28.78 15.19 0.01
N MET A 18 28.71 14.01 -0.58
CA MET A 18 28.62 12.74 0.16
C MET A 18 29.99 12.20 0.58
N GLY A 19 31.09 12.80 0.10
CA GLY A 19 32.43 12.28 0.27
C GLY A 19 32.72 11.00 -0.52
N ASP A 20 33.91 10.45 -0.34
CA ASP A 20 34.36 9.22 -1.03
C ASP A 20 34.04 7.94 -0.24
N TRP A 21 33.31 8.06 0.87
CA TRP A 21 33.00 6.93 1.74
C TRP A 21 31.79 6.10 1.27
N LEU A 22 31.02 6.62 0.33
CA LEU A 22 29.91 5.87 -0.30
C LEU A 22 30.44 5.14 -1.55
N ASP A 23 30.81 3.90 -1.37
CA ASP A 23 31.41 3.02 -2.38
C ASP A 23 30.45 1.90 -2.86
N VAL A 24 29.22 1.94 -2.41
CA VAL A 24 28.18 0.99 -2.79
C VAL A 24 27.00 1.70 -3.44
N ASP A 25 26.41 1.05 -4.42
CA ASP A 25 25.16 1.50 -5.01
C ASP A 25 23.98 1.14 -4.08
N ILE A 26 23.31 2.15 -3.55
CA ILE A 26 22.18 1.97 -2.63
C ILE A 26 20.90 2.12 -3.41
N PRO A 27 20.06 1.06 -3.53
CA PRO A 27 18.79 1.16 -4.22
C PRO A 27 17.84 2.11 -3.47
N ILE A 28 17.21 3.02 -4.21
CA ILE A 28 16.27 3.99 -3.67
C ILE A 28 14.86 3.58 -4.10
N HIS A 29 13.99 3.36 -3.12
CA HIS A 29 12.61 2.97 -3.35
C HIS A 29 11.65 4.14 -3.14
N PHE A 30 10.64 4.19 -3.97
CA PHE A 30 9.56 5.16 -3.89
C PHE A 30 8.33 4.53 -3.22
N VAL A 31 7.59 5.30 -2.42
CA VAL A 31 6.30 4.88 -1.86
C VAL A 31 5.20 5.65 -2.56
N GLY A 32 4.29 4.97 -3.24
CA GLY A 32 3.18 5.62 -3.92
C GLY A 32 2.32 4.67 -4.74
N PHE A 33 1.12 5.13 -5.11
CA PHE A 33 0.13 4.32 -5.82
C PHE A 33 -0.76 5.12 -6.78
N GLY A 34 -0.59 6.44 -6.88
CA GLY A 34 -1.27 7.25 -7.88
C GLY A 34 -0.63 7.12 -9.27
N PRO A 35 -1.39 7.21 -10.37
CA PRO A 35 -0.88 6.93 -11.72
C PRO A 35 0.33 7.77 -12.13
N LYS A 36 0.36 9.06 -11.76
CA LYS A 36 1.51 9.94 -12.05
C LYS A 36 2.73 9.55 -11.24
N SER A 37 2.52 9.24 -9.94
CA SER A 37 3.58 8.82 -9.03
C SER A 37 4.20 7.49 -9.45
N LEU A 38 3.39 6.54 -9.93
CA LEU A 38 3.88 5.24 -10.40
C LEU A 38 4.73 5.38 -11.67
N ARG A 39 4.32 6.18 -12.65
CA ARG A 39 5.15 6.48 -13.83
C ARG A 39 6.44 7.20 -13.45
N PHE A 40 6.37 8.17 -12.54
CA PHE A 40 7.55 8.86 -12.04
C PHE A 40 8.51 7.91 -11.33
N ALA A 41 7.98 7.00 -10.51
CA ALA A 41 8.79 6.00 -9.83
C ALA A 41 9.48 5.05 -10.83
N GLY A 42 8.76 4.58 -11.85
CA GLY A 42 9.31 3.78 -12.94
C GLY A 42 10.48 4.47 -13.66
N ALA A 43 10.34 5.78 -13.90
CA ALA A 43 11.37 6.57 -14.58
C ALA A 43 12.64 6.78 -13.75
N HIS A 44 12.57 6.84 -12.41
CA HIS A 44 13.63 7.39 -11.58
C HIS A 44 14.10 6.53 -10.41
N PHE A 45 13.36 5.49 -10.00
CA PHE A 45 13.65 4.73 -8.78
C PHE A 45 13.96 3.26 -9.08
N ASP A 46 14.58 2.58 -8.11
CA ASP A 46 14.97 1.18 -8.23
C ASP A 46 13.85 0.24 -7.77
N GLY A 47 12.93 0.76 -6.96
CA GLY A 47 11.79 0.00 -6.53
C GLY A 47 10.62 0.88 -6.08
N VAL A 48 9.44 0.25 -6.00
CA VAL A 48 8.19 0.90 -5.59
C VAL A 48 7.52 0.07 -4.52
N HIS A 49 7.21 0.69 -3.38
CA HIS A 49 6.30 0.14 -2.39
C HIS A 49 4.90 0.69 -2.67
N LEU A 50 3.98 -0.21 -2.96
CA LEU A 50 2.59 0.12 -3.18
C LEU A 50 1.87 0.37 -1.84
N HIS A 51 0.55 0.47 -1.90
CA HIS A 51 -0.28 0.66 -0.72
C HIS A 51 -1.08 -0.61 -0.38
N THR A 52 -1.59 -0.68 0.86
CA THR A 52 -2.53 -1.73 1.27
C THR A 52 -3.88 -1.57 0.60
N PHE A 53 -4.69 -2.62 0.58
CA PHE A 53 -6.01 -2.69 -0.07
C PHE A 53 -5.97 -2.47 -1.59
N ILE A 54 -4.89 -2.87 -2.23
CA ILE A 54 -4.81 -2.93 -3.69
C ILE A 54 -5.25 -4.35 -4.14
N THR A 55 -6.21 -4.40 -5.06
CA THR A 55 -6.68 -5.64 -5.65
C THR A 55 -5.63 -6.24 -6.58
N ASP A 56 -5.79 -7.52 -6.94
CA ASP A 56 -4.93 -8.18 -7.95
C ASP A 56 -4.91 -7.42 -9.28
N GLU A 57 -6.07 -6.91 -9.70
CA GLU A 57 -6.19 -6.08 -10.90
C GLU A 57 -5.52 -4.71 -10.72
N GLY A 58 -5.66 -4.11 -9.53
CA GLY A 58 -4.96 -2.88 -9.16
C GLY A 58 -3.45 -3.04 -9.17
N LEU A 59 -2.94 -4.18 -8.69
CA LEU A 59 -1.51 -4.51 -8.73
C LEU A 59 -1.00 -4.63 -10.17
N ARG A 60 -1.73 -5.33 -11.04
CA ARG A 60 -1.38 -5.43 -12.47
C ARG A 60 -1.38 -4.07 -13.17
N ARG A 61 -2.36 -3.20 -12.87
CA ARG A 61 -2.38 -1.82 -13.38
C ARG A 61 -1.18 -1.02 -12.86
N ALA A 62 -0.88 -1.12 -11.57
CA ALA A 62 0.28 -0.43 -10.98
C ALA A 62 1.57 -0.84 -11.68
N LYS A 63 1.78 -2.14 -11.91
CA LYS A 63 2.93 -2.67 -12.66
C LYS A 63 3.01 -2.06 -14.06
N GLY A 64 1.91 -2.05 -14.82
CA GLY A 64 1.89 -1.45 -16.14
C GLY A 64 2.28 0.03 -16.15
N LEU A 65 1.79 0.81 -15.18
CA LEU A 65 2.12 2.23 -15.04
C LEU A 65 3.61 2.46 -14.69
N ILE A 66 4.19 1.59 -13.87
CA ILE A 66 5.62 1.64 -13.52
C ILE A 66 6.46 1.32 -14.76
N GLN A 67 6.08 0.28 -15.50
CA GLN A 67 6.75 -0.13 -16.74
C GLN A 67 6.67 0.96 -17.82
N GLU A 68 5.50 1.57 -18.04
CA GLU A 68 5.35 2.74 -18.93
C GLU A 68 6.32 3.88 -18.55
N GLY A 69 6.50 4.16 -17.25
CA GLY A 69 7.43 5.17 -16.78
C GLY A 69 8.89 4.82 -17.05
N ALA A 70 9.27 3.57 -16.82
CA ALA A 70 10.62 3.07 -17.09
C ALA A 70 10.96 3.14 -18.60
N GLU A 71 10.07 2.64 -19.45
CA GLU A 71 10.21 2.68 -20.90
C GLU A 71 10.33 4.12 -21.43
N ALA A 72 9.50 5.03 -20.94
CA ALA A 72 9.55 6.45 -21.32
C ALA A 72 10.88 7.12 -20.94
N ALA A 73 11.56 6.62 -19.91
CA ALA A 73 12.88 7.06 -19.47
C ALA A 73 14.04 6.27 -20.14
N GLY A 74 13.75 5.35 -21.05
CA GLY A 74 14.75 4.51 -21.71
C GLY A 74 15.37 3.45 -20.80
N ARG A 75 14.67 3.08 -19.71
CA ARG A 75 15.08 2.01 -18.79
C ARG A 75 14.40 0.70 -19.16
N ASP A 76 15.01 -0.41 -18.74
CA ASP A 76 14.38 -1.71 -18.79
C ASP A 76 13.10 -1.69 -17.91
N PRO A 77 11.90 -1.98 -18.45
CA PRO A 77 10.65 -1.98 -17.70
C PRO A 77 10.62 -2.97 -16.54
N ASP A 78 11.40 -4.04 -16.60
CA ASP A 78 11.49 -5.05 -15.55
C ASP A 78 12.61 -4.76 -14.51
N SER A 79 13.36 -3.67 -14.69
CA SER A 79 14.41 -3.28 -13.74
C SER A 79 13.90 -2.76 -12.41
N VAL A 80 12.66 -2.26 -12.36
CA VAL A 80 12.08 -1.63 -11.17
C VAL A 80 11.35 -2.67 -10.31
N LYS A 81 11.80 -2.84 -9.06
CA LYS A 81 11.21 -3.80 -8.13
C LYS A 81 9.89 -3.31 -7.56
N ILE A 82 8.88 -4.17 -7.53
CA ILE A 82 7.54 -3.84 -7.07
C ILE A 82 7.21 -4.62 -5.79
N TYR A 83 6.93 -3.90 -4.72
CA TYR A 83 6.55 -4.47 -3.44
C TYR A 83 5.07 -4.16 -3.18
N SER A 84 4.24 -5.20 -3.13
CA SER A 84 2.88 -5.07 -2.64
C SER A 84 2.87 -4.92 -1.12
N VAL A 85 1.84 -4.29 -0.57
CA VAL A 85 1.68 -4.09 0.87
C VAL A 85 0.36 -4.72 1.30
N GLN A 86 0.45 -5.75 2.15
CA GLN A 86 -0.71 -6.52 2.57
C GLN A 86 -0.98 -6.38 4.07
N ALA A 87 -2.15 -5.86 4.41
CA ALA A 87 -2.69 -6.07 5.74
C ALA A 87 -2.88 -7.56 5.96
N THR A 88 -2.36 -8.09 7.07
CA THR A 88 -2.38 -9.52 7.36
C THR A 88 -2.90 -9.75 8.76
N VAL A 89 -3.95 -10.56 8.89
CA VAL A 89 -4.58 -10.89 10.17
C VAL A 89 -4.93 -12.38 10.23
N LEU A 90 -4.20 -13.12 11.08
CA LEU A 90 -4.39 -14.56 11.24
C LEU A 90 -5.55 -14.84 12.19
N ASP A 91 -6.41 -15.76 11.79
CA ASP A 91 -7.53 -16.29 12.58
C ASP A 91 -8.25 -15.21 13.41
N PRO A 92 -8.61 -14.05 12.80
CA PRO A 92 -9.15 -12.93 13.55
C PRO A 92 -10.49 -13.30 14.21
N ASP A 93 -10.67 -12.90 15.45
CA ASP A 93 -12.00 -12.73 15.98
C ASP A 93 -12.67 -11.48 15.34
N ARG A 94 -13.94 -11.24 15.70
CA ARG A 94 -14.68 -10.12 15.10
C ARG A 94 -14.08 -8.76 15.46
N GLU A 95 -13.55 -8.61 16.66
CA GLU A 95 -12.92 -7.36 17.11
C GLU A 95 -11.62 -7.09 16.33
N ASP A 96 -10.79 -8.10 16.20
CA ASP A 96 -9.55 -7.99 15.41
C ASP A 96 -9.84 -7.62 13.96
N TYR A 97 -10.82 -8.26 13.33
CA TYR A 97 -11.25 -7.94 11.97
C TYR A 97 -11.67 -6.47 11.83
N LEU A 98 -12.52 -6.02 12.76
CA LEU A 98 -13.02 -4.64 12.75
C LEU A 98 -11.89 -3.63 12.97
N ARG A 99 -11.02 -3.86 13.94
CA ARG A 99 -9.94 -2.92 14.27
C ARG A 99 -8.81 -2.91 13.25
N LYS A 100 -8.39 -4.08 12.78
CA LYS A 100 -7.20 -4.21 11.93
C LYS A 100 -7.50 -3.97 10.45
N LEU A 101 -8.70 -4.29 9.97
CA LEU A 101 -9.07 -4.13 8.57
C LEU A 101 -10.11 -3.03 8.35
N VAL A 102 -11.30 -3.14 8.95
CA VAL A 102 -12.40 -2.19 8.71
C VAL A 102 -12.02 -0.78 9.14
N ALA A 103 -11.51 -0.60 10.37
CA ALA A 103 -11.14 0.70 10.88
C ALA A 103 -10.05 1.36 10.01
N ARG A 104 -9.07 0.60 9.56
CA ARG A 104 -8.00 1.10 8.70
C ARG A 104 -8.51 1.53 7.34
N MET A 105 -9.30 0.69 6.65
CA MET A 105 -9.91 1.07 5.39
C MET A 105 -10.78 2.31 5.55
N ALA A 106 -11.61 2.35 6.58
CA ALA A 106 -12.48 3.49 6.87
C ALA A 106 -11.68 4.80 7.08
N THR A 107 -10.55 4.74 7.77
CA THR A 107 -9.65 5.89 7.96
C THR A 107 -9.07 6.36 6.62
N TYR A 108 -8.71 5.45 5.73
CA TYR A 108 -8.26 5.83 4.39
C TYR A 108 -9.40 6.45 3.57
N MET A 109 -10.63 5.94 3.69
CA MET A 109 -11.80 6.52 3.02
C MET A 109 -12.14 7.93 3.52
N GLN A 110 -11.83 8.25 4.80
CA GLN A 110 -11.98 9.62 5.31
C GLN A 110 -11.00 10.61 4.65
N ALA A 111 -9.78 10.17 4.34
CA ALA A 111 -8.70 11.05 3.91
C ALA A 111 -8.92 11.56 2.47
N PRO A 112 -9.11 12.89 2.24
CA PRO A 112 -9.27 13.42 0.90
C PRO A 112 -8.03 13.20 0.03
N GLY A 113 -8.25 12.86 -1.24
CA GLY A 113 -7.19 12.58 -2.21
C GLY A 113 -6.62 11.15 -2.11
N TYR A 114 -6.64 10.57 -0.93
CA TYR A 114 -6.08 9.24 -0.67
C TYR A 114 -7.00 8.13 -1.16
N ALA A 115 -8.26 8.16 -0.74
CA ALA A 115 -9.25 7.19 -1.18
C ALA A 115 -9.52 7.27 -2.69
N GLU A 116 -9.50 8.46 -3.26
CA GLU A 116 -9.67 8.66 -4.70
C GLU A 116 -8.59 7.95 -5.50
N MET A 117 -7.35 7.93 -5.01
CA MET A 117 -6.25 7.19 -5.64
C MET A 117 -6.46 5.67 -5.55
N LEU A 118 -6.90 5.15 -4.39
CA LEU A 118 -7.23 3.72 -4.23
C LEU A 118 -8.36 3.30 -5.16
N ILE A 119 -9.43 4.10 -5.22
CA ILE A 119 -10.57 3.87 -6.10
C ILE A 119 -10.14 3.83 -7.56
N ALA A 120 -9.37 4.82 -7.99
CA ALA A 120 -8.89 4.90 -9.36
C ALA A 120 -7.99 3.70 -9.73
N LEU A 121 -7.09 3.28 -8.84
CA LEU A 121 -6.19 2.17 -9.09
C LEU A 121 -6.94 0.83 -9.11
N ASN A 122 -7.88 0.63 -8.19
CA ASN A 122 -8.65 -0.60 -8.11
C ASN A 122 -9.82 -0.66 -9.10
N GLY A 123 -10.24 0.48 -9.65
CA GLY A 123 -11.41 0.57 -10.51
C GLY A 123 -12.74 0.44 -9.75
N TRP A 124 -12.76 0.88 -8.50
CA TRP A 124 -13.94 0.84 -7.64
C TRP A 124 -14.94 1.96 -7.95
N ASP A 125 -16.21 1.77 -7.51
CA ASP A 125 -17.25 2.79 -7.71
C ASP A 125 -17.07 3.97 -6.73
N ALA A 126 -16.78 5.14 -7.27
CA ALA A 126 -16.60 6.37 -6.48
C ALA A 126 -17.84 6.81 -5.71
N LYS A 127 -19.05 6.37 -6.10
CA LYS A 127 -20.28 6.68 -5.36
C LYS A 127 -20.28 6.11 -3.95
N ILE A 128 -19.70 4.94 -3.76
CA ILE A 128 -19.59 4.31 -2.43
C ILE A 128 -18.76 5.18 -1.49
N LEU A 129 -17.67 5.78 -1.99
CA LEU A 129 -16.88 6.72 -1.21
C LEU A 129 -17.66 7.98 -0.85
N GLU A 130 -18.43 8.52 -1.80
CA GLU A 130 -19.26 9.70 -1.60
C GLU A 130 -20.35 9.41 -0.55
N GLU A 131 -21.05 8.28 -0.65
CA GLU A 131 -22.04 7.82 0.32
C GLU A 131 -21.42 7.61 1.70
N PHE A 132 -20.26 6.99 1.78
CA PHE A 132 -19.51 6.80 3.02
C PHE A 132 -19.20 8.13 3.70
N ARG A 133 -18.65 9.11 2.99
CA ARG A 133 -18.29 10.41 3.54
C ARG A 133 -19.49 11.26 3.93
N ASN A 134 -20.61 11.12 3.24
CA ASN A 134 -21.87 11.80 3.55
C ASN A 134 -22.62 11.15 4.71
N ASN A 135 -22.20 9.99 5.21
CA ASN A 135 -22.83 9.36 6.36
C ASN A 135 -22.63 10.22 7.62
N ALA A 136 -23.74 10.54 8.32
CA ALA A 136 -23.73 11.45 9.46
C ALA A 136 -22.83 10.98 10.61
N MET A 137 -22.72 9.66 10.83
CA MET A 137 -21.83 9.10 11.85
C MET A 137 -20.36 9.32 11.47
N ILE A 138 -20.01 9.08 10.21
CA ILE A 138 -18.64 9.26 9.71
C ILE A 138 -18.22 10.72 9.76
N SER A 139 -19.06 11.63 9.24
CA SER A 139 -18.79 13.07 9.18
C SER A 139 -18.70 13.73 10.56
N SER A 140 -19.29 13.14 11.60
CA SER A 140 -19.24 13.66 12.97
C SER A 140 -18.06 13.12 13.80
N MET A 141 -17.23 12.23 13.26
CA MET A 141 -16.09 11.67 14.01
C MET A 141 -15.00 12.72 14.25
N PRO A 142 -14.50 12.86 15.49
CA PRO A 142 -13.55 13.91 15.86
C PRO A 142 -12.10 13.65 15.40
N GLY A 143 -11.85 12.51 14.75
CA GLY A 143 -10.51 12.10 14.31
C GLY A 143 -10.53 10.90 13.37
N GLY A 144 -9.38 10.29 13.15
CA GLY A 144 -9.27 9.07 12.36
C GLY A 144 -10.10 7.93 12.95
N ILE A 145 -10.87 7.25 12.13
CA ILE A 145 -11.80 6.19 12.56
C ILE A 145 -11.07 5.10 13.35
N ASP A 146 -9.88 4.72 12.92
CA ASP A 146 -9.05 3.71 13.59
C ASP A 146 -8.65 4.09 15.04
N SER A 147 -8.66 5.38 15.34
CA SER A 147 -8.24 5.90 16.66
C SER A 147 -9.42 6.22 17.59
N VAL A 148 -10.61 6.53 17.04
CA VAL A 148 -11.72 7.08 17.84
C VAL A 148 -12.99 6.22 17.84
N ALA A 149 -13.17 5.32 16.87
CA ALA A 149 -14.41 4.56 16.74
C ALA A 149 -14.53 3.46 17.80
N SER A 150 -15.71 3.35 18.42
CA SER A 150 -16.07 2.20 19.23
C SER A 150 -16.35 0.96 18.38
N LEU A 151 -16.37 -0.24 18.99
CA LEU A 151 -16.72 -1.48 18.28
C LEU A 151 -18.11 -1.41 17.64
N ASP A 152 -19.11 -0.87 18.34
CA ASP A 152 -20.46 -0.69 17.80
C ASP A 152 -20.48 0.23 16.58
N GLN A 153 -19.63 1.25 16.57
CA GLN A 153 -19.47 2.12 15.40
C GLN A 153 -18.75 1.37 14.25
N LEU A 154 -17.72 0.61 14.56
CA LEU A 154 -17.01 -0.19 13.55
C LEU A 154 -17.90 -1.24 12.91
N GLU A 155 -18.81 -1.87 13.66
CA GLU A 155 -19.83 -2.78 13.10
C GLU A 155 -20.74 -2.07 12.08
N LYS A 156 -21.18 -0.86 12.37
CA LYS A 156 -21.99 -0.07 11.45
C LYS A 156 -21.19 0.39 10.23
N ILE A 157 -19.93 0.74 10.44
CA ILE A 157 -18.99 1.13 9.38
C ILE A 157 -18.71 -0.03 8.45
N SER A 158 -18.52 -1.23 9.00
CA SER A 158 -18.33 -2.46 8.21
C SER A 158 -19.42 -2.66 7.16
N ALA A 159 -20.67 -2.33 7.50
CA ALA A 159 -21.79 -2.43 6.56
C ALA A 159 -21.78 -1.36 5.45
N LEU A 160 -20.95 -0.34 5.53
CA LEU A 160 -20.80 0.72 4.52
C LEU A 160 -19.66 0.47 3.54
N ILE A 161 -18.82 -0.52 3.81
CA ILE A 161 -17.64 -0.84 3.01
C ILE A 161 -17.88 -2.18 2.31
N PRO A 162 -17.82 -2.25 0.98
CA PRO A 162 -17.93 -3.54 0.28
C PRO A 162 -16.82 -4.51 0.72
N ASP A 163 -17.17 -5.76 0.94
CA ASP A 163 -16.21 -6.79 1.38
C ASP A 163 -15.03 -6.93 0.40
N GLU A 164 -15.29 -6.78 -0.90
CA GLU A 164 -14.26 -6.83 -1.93
C GLU A 164 -13.26 -5.66 -1.91
N TRP A 165 -13.52 -4.61 -1.12
CA TRP A 165 -12.57 -3.53 -0.90
C TRP A 165 -11.57 -3.84 0.22
N LEU A 166 -11.91 -4.78 1.10
CA LEU A 166 -11.06 -5.21 2.22
C LEU A 166 -10.04 -6.28 1.77
N THR A 167 -9.34 -5.98 0.67
CA THR A 167 -8.30 -6.87 0.12
C THR A 167 -7.14 -7.01 1.11
N ALA A 168 -7.11 -8.11 1.83
CA ALA A 168 -6.14 -8.40 2.89
C ALA A 168 -5.82 -9.89 2.91
N ALA A 169 -4.67 -10.25 3.48
CA ALA A 169 -4.39 -11.62 3.86
C ALA A 169 -5.06 -11.91 5.21
N CYS A 170 -6.23 -12.50 5.18
CA CYS A 170 -7.08 -12.70 6.36
C CYS A 170 -7.62 -14.13 6.41
N GLY A 171 -7.53 -14.77 7.57
CA GLY A 171 -7.97 -16.15 7.79
C GLY A 171 -6.90 -17.02 8.40
N THR A 172 -6.91 -18.31 8.11
CA THR A 172 -5.89 -19.25 8.59
C THR A 172 -4.48 -18.89 8.11
N ALA A 173 -3.47 -19.46 8.76
CA ALA A 173 -2.08 -19.31 8.32
C ALA A 173 -1.88 -19.70 6.84
N ALA A 174 -2.58 -20.72 6.38
CA ALA A 174 -2.53 -21.18 4.99
C ALA A 174 -3.19 -20.16 4.04
N ASP A 175 -4.34 -19.57 4.45
CA ASP A 175 -5.02 -18.54 3.66
C ASP A 175 -4.15 -17.30 3.49
N CYS A 176 -3.51 -16.84 4.58
CA CYS A 176 -2.60 -15.70 4.55
C CYS A 176 -1.37 -15.97 3.65
N ALA A 177 -0.78 -17.15 3.78
CA ALA A 177 0.35 -17.57 2.95
C ALA A 177 -0.02 -17.63 1.46
N GLN A 178 -1.20 -18.15 1.14
CA GLN A 178 -1.71 -18.22 -0.22
C GLN A 178 -1.99 -16.81 -0.80
N ALA A 179 -2.53 -15.89 0.02
CA ALA A 179 -2.74 -14.50 -0.38
C ALA A 179 -1.43 -13.81 -0.73
N TRP A 180 -0.35 -14.03 0.05
CA TRP A 180 0.98 -13.49 -0.29
C TRP A 180 1.52 -14.09 -1.59
N LYS A 181 1.40 -15.41 -1.77
CA LYS A 181 1.82 -16.08 -3.01
C LYS A 181 1.08 -15.53 -4.23
N GLN A 182 -0.21 -15.22 -4.07
CA GLN A 182 -1.02 -14.60 -5.12
C GLN A 182 -0.50 -13.20 -5.51
N GLN A 183 -0.02 -12.39 -4.57
CA GLN A 183 0.59 -11.09 -4.91
C GLN A 183 1.84 -11.25 -5.78
N LEU A 184 2.69 -12.23 -5.47
CA LEU A 184 3.87 -12.54 -6.30
C LEU A 184 3.45 -13.04 -7.68
N ALA A 185 2.44 -13.89 -7.78
CA ALA A 185 1.91 -14.38 -9.05
C ALA A 185 1.30 -13.25 -9.91
N ASN A 186 0.78 -12.19 -9.29
CA ASN A 186 0.26 -11.00 -9.97
C ASN A 186 1.34 -9.97 -10.33
N GLY A 187 2.60 -10.26 -10.08
CA GLY A 187 3.74 -9.50 -10.56
C GLY A 187 4.42 -8.59 -9.54
N ALA A 188 4.17 -8.77 -8.24
CA ALA A 188 5.02 -8.20 -7.21
C ALA A 188 6.34 -8.98 -7.10
N ASP A 189 7.45 -8.29 -6.85
CA ASP A 189 8.76 -8.90 -6.54
C ASP A 189 8.87 -9.27 -5.05
N GLY A 190 8.03 -8.69 -4.20
CA GLY A 190 7.96 -8.98 -2.78
C GLY A 190 6.67 -8.50 -2.14
N VAL A 191 6.38 -8.97 -0.93
CA VAL A 191 5.21 -8.60 -0.15
C VAL A 191 5.65 -8.02 1.19
N VAL A 192 5.26 -6.79 1.47
CA VAL A 192 5.40 -6.16 2.80
C VAL A 192 4.15 -6.45 3.61
N ILE A 193 4.30 -7.17 4.69
CA ILE A 193 3.19 -7.54 5.58
C ILE A 193 3.11 -6.59 6.78
N HIS A 194 1.88 -6.27 7.19
CA HIS A 194 1.62 -5.43 8.36
C HIS A 194 0.27 -5.79 8.99
N GLY A 195 -0.04 -5.21 10.14
CA GLY A 195 -1.34 -5.38 10.84
C GLY A 195 -1.26 -6.27 12.07
N SER A 196 -0.14 -6.99 12.26
CA SER A 196 0.13 -7.84 13.42
C SER A 196 1.63 -7.83 13.75
N THR A 197 2.03 -8.47 14.82
CA THR A 197 3.43 -8.58 15.24
C THR A 197 4.16 -9.72 14.52
N PRO A 198 5.50 -9.74 14.47
CA PRO A 198 6.26 -10.85 13.91
C PRO A 198 5.92 -12.20 14.54
N THR A 199 5.59 -12.24 15.83
CA THR A 199 5.19 -13.46 16.53
C THR A 199 3.83 -13.97 16.02
N GLU A 200 2.87 -13.07 15.82
CA GLU A 200 1.57 -13.42 15.26
C GLU A 200 1.68 -13.89 13.81
N PHE A 201 2.61 -13.36 13.03
CA PHE A 201 2.84 -13.78 11.64
C PHE A 201 3.58 -15.11 11.49
N ALA A 202 4.30 -15.57 12.52
CA ALA A 202 5.17 -16.72 12.42
C ALA A 202 4.50 -17.98 11.82
N PRO A 203 3.25 -18.35 12.18
CA PRO A 203 2.58 -19.50 11.57
C PRO A 203 2.33 -19.34 10.07
N ALA A 204 1.96 -18.14 9.61
CA ALA A 204 1.75 -17.87 8.19
C ALA A 204 3.06 -17.85 7.40
N VAL A 205 4.16 -17.36 8.00
CA VAL A 205 5.49 -17.43 7.39
C VAL A 205 5.95 -18.87 7.23
N GLU A 206 5.68 -19.72 8.22
CA GLU A 206 5.97 -21.14 8.13
C GLU A 206 5.11 -21.81 7.06
N ALA A 207 3.82 -21.54 7.02
CA ALA A 207 2.93 -22.04 5.97
C ALA A 207 3.40 -21.59 4.57
N TYR A 208 3.81 -20.34 4.42
CA TYR A 208 4.33 -19.83 3.15
C TYR A 208 5.58 -20.56 2.68
N ARG A 209 6.53 -20.86 3.59
CA ARG A 209 7.74 -21.61 3.26
C ARG A 209 7.46 -23.05 2.80
N ASN A 210 6.32 -23.60 3.21
CA ASN A 210 5.89 -24.97 2.84
C ASN A 210 4.96 -24.98 1.61
N LEU A 211 4.65 -23.84 1.01
CA LEU A 211 3.95 -23.75 -0.27
C LEU A 211 4.99 -23.93 -1.39
N GLU A 212 5.07 -25.10 -1.94
CA GLU A 212 5.83 -25.40 -3.17
C GLU A 212 5.10 -24.95 -4.45
#